data_3df80aba1f159c7cd5755e7416b0e4dc
#
_entry.id   3df80aba1f159c7cd5755e7416b0e4dc
#
_cell.length_a   1.000
_cell.length_b   1.000
_cell.length_c   1.000
_cell.angle_alpha   90.00
_cell.angle_beta   90.00
_cell.angle_gamma   90.00
#
_symmetry.space_group_name_H-M   'P 1'
#
loop_
_entity.id
_entity.type
_entity.pdbx_description
1 polymer ?
#
loop_
_entity_poly.entity_id
_entity_poly.type
_entity_poly.pdbx_seq_one_letter_code
_entity_poly.pdbx_strand_id
1 'polypeptide(L)'
;MAWQGIEGHDDVVARFTTAAALDRIAGSYLFIGPPGVGKTAFARKLAKALLCQSRRDGLVPCDACASCVQADAGSHPDIDVVEKPEDKSTIPLELLIGDDQHRMRDGLCWRIKLRPAIGSRKAAIILDADALAEEAANCLLKTLEEPPDGAVIILVGTALERQLPTIRSRCQIVRFKPLDPDAVARILDLESKAAGTNTDGDVIRSVAHASGGSLARARLLLDPAAVTFRDTLVRLLTSRPLHGVDLAKETIAFVEAAGKDAPPRRARLRVVLEAAIDFYRAALRRATTGEASADPMLAEAAARWATGAEDAGEETAILLHHTLDALDAIDRNANLTILIDAWTAILEAPRLAADKP
;
A
#
# COMPACT_ATOMS: atom_id res chain seq x y z
N MET A 1 11.78 1.32 -21.21
CA MET A 1 10.84 0.20 -21.52
C MET A 1 10.43 -0.45 -20.22
N ALA A 2 9.14 -0.70 -20.03
CA ALA A 2 8.66 -1.34 -18.80
C ALA A 2 9.24 -2.76 -18.64
N TRP A 3 9.84 -3.07 -17.51
CA TRP A 3 10.33 -4.40 -17.20
C TRP A 3 9.14 -5.31 -16.83
N GLN A 4 8.80 -6.27 -17.69
CA GLN A 4 7.64 -7.18 -17.51
C GLN A 4 6.32 -6.47 -17.18
N GLY A 5 6.10 -5.27 -17.72
CA GLY A 5 4.94 -4.45 -17.40
C GLY A 5 5.05 -3.65 -16.10
N ILE A 6 6.19 -3.67 -15.42
CA ILE A 6 6.49 -2.77 -14.29
C ILE A 6 7.03 -1.46 -14.84
N GLU A 7 6.42 -0.36 -14.46
CA GLU A 7 6.85 1.00 -14.78
C GLU A 7 7.30 1.76 -13.53
N GLY A 8 8.17 2.74 -13.72
CA GLY A 8 8.54 3.71 -12.69
C GLY A 8 9.54 3.23 -11.63
N HIS A 9 10.12 2.03 -11.78
CA HIS A 9 11.11 1.47 -10.87
C HIS A 9 12.38 1.03 -11.59
N ASP A 10 12.79 1.78 -12.62
CA ASP A 10 13.93 1.40 -13.49
C ASP A 10 15.24 1.30 -12.71
N ASP A 11 15.45 2.13 -11.69
CA ASP A 11 16.62 2.08 -10.80
C ASP A 11 16.66 0.78 -9.99
N VAL A 12 15.52 0.30 -9.51
CA VAL A 12 15.39 -0.97 -8.80
C VAL A 12 15.63 -2.13 -9.77
N VAL A 13 15.04 -2.10 -10.96
CA VAL A 13 15.24 -3.10 -12.02
C VAL A 13 16.73 -3.19 -12.38
N ALA A 14 17.40 -2.06 -12.62
CA ALA A 14 18.82 -2.03 -12.97
C ALA A 14 19.70 -2.66 -11.89
N ARG A 15 19.43 -2.39 -10.60
CA ARG A 15 20.13 -3.01 -9.47
C ARG A 15 20.00 -4.52 -9.47
N PHE A 16 18.78 -5.04 -9.61
CA PHE A 16 18.55 -6.49 -9.65
C PHE A 16 19.15 -7.15 -10.89
N THR A 17 19.07 -6.51 -12.05
CA THR A 17 19.68 -6.99 -13.29
C THR A 17 21.21 -7.11 -13.14
N THR A 18 21.86 -6.08 -12.57
CA THR A 18 23.30 -6.09 -12.31
C THR A 18 23.66 -7.18 -11.30
N ALA A 19 22.91 -7.30 -10.20
CA ALA A 19 23.13 -8.33 -9.19
C ALA A 19 22.99 -9.75 -9.77
N ALA A 20 21.98 -9.97 -10.62
CA ALA A 20 21.76 -11.24 -11.28
C ALA A 20 22.84 -11.60 -12.30
N ALA A 21 23.34 -10.62 -13.05
CA ALA A 21 24.45 -10.81 -14.00
C ALA A 21 25.76 -11.20 -13.30
N LEU A 22 25.97 -10.73 -12.06
CA LEU A 22 27.13 -11.04 -11.23
C LEU A 22 26.93 -12.26 -10.31
N ASP A 23 25.78 -12.94 -10.40
CA ASP A 23 25.33 -14.01 -9.48
C ASP A 23 25.41 -13.59 -8.00
N ARG A 24 25.05 -12.33 -7.72
CA ARG A 24 25.07 -11.71 -6.38
C ARG A 24 23.69 -11.32 -5.89
N ILE A 25 22.69 -12.11 -6.21
CA ILE A 25 21.35 -11.95 -5.64
C ILE A 25 21.44 -12.32 -4.15
N ALA A 26 21.08 -11.37 -3.27
CA ALA A 26 21.05 -11.65 -1.84
C ALA A 26 19.91 -12.63 -1.50
N GLY A 27 20.08 -13.36 -0.41
CA GLY A 27 19.07 -14.32 0.05
C GLY A 27 17.87 -13.67 0.71
N SER A 28 18.01 -12.43 1.24
CA SER A 28 16.92 -11.76 1.97
C SER A 28 16.81 -10.29 1.58
N TYR A 29 15.61 -9.86 1.21
CA TYR A 29 15.26 -8.49 0.84
C TYR A 29 14.10 -7.96 1.65
N LEU A 30 14.13 -6.66 1.93
CA LEU A 30 13.04 -5.90 2.51
C LEU A 30 12.63 -4.76 1.55
N PHE A 31 11.46 -4.91 0.91
CA PHE A 31 10.89 -3.93 0.00
C PHE A 31 10.06 -2.93 0.78
N ILE A 32 10.46 -1.67 0.79
CA ILE A 32 9.84 -0.58 1.55
C ILE A 32 9.39 0.54 0.61
N GLY A 33 8.25 1.12 0.89
CA GLY A 33 7.69 2.26 0.16
C GLY A 33 6.18 2.37 0.35
N PRO A 34 5.57 3.46 -0.09
CA PRO A 34 4.15 3.70 0.10
C PRO A 34 3.27 2.55 -0.40
N PRO A 35 2.06 2.36 0.14
CA PRO A 35 1.13 1.37 -0.37
C PRO A 35 0.74 1.69 -1.82
N GLY A 36 0.47 0.65 -2.62
CA GLY A 36 -0.02 0.79 -3.98
C GLY A 36 0.99 1.23 -5.04
N VAL A 37 2.30 1.32 -4.72
CA VAL A 37 3.35 1.69 -5.70
C VAL A 37 3.88 0.50 -6.53
N GLY A 38 3.32 -0.70 -6.38
CA GLY A 38 3.70 -1.87 -7.19
C GLY A 38 4.73 -2.82 -6.55
N LYS A 39 5.09 -2.68 -5.26
CA LYS A 39 6.06 -3.56 -4.58
C LYS A 39 5.73 -5.05 -4.69
N THR A 40 4.48 -5.42 -4.43
CA THR A 40 3.99 -6.81 -4.52
C THR A 40 4.09 -7.35 -5.95
N ALA A 41 3.69 -6.54 -6.94
CA ALA A 41 3.82 -6.92 -8.34
C ALA A 41 5.29 -7.13 -8.73
N PHE A 42 6.17 -6.23 -8.28
CA PHE A 42 7.61 -6.35 -8.49
C PHE A 42 8.17 -7.62 -7.83
N ALA A 43 7.82 -7.93 -6.59
CA ALA A 43 8.27 -9.13 -5.89
C ALA A 43 7.86 -10.41 -6.64
N ARG A 44 6.61 -10.51 -7.10
CA ARG A 44 6.12 -11.64 -7.89
C ARG A 44 6.84 -11.77 -9.24
N LYS A 45 7.04 -10.66 -9.96
CA LYS A 45 7.78 -10.64 -11.24
C LYS A 45 9.26 -10.99 -11.07
N LEU A 46 9.89 -10.52 -9.99
CA LEU A 46 11.25 -10.88 -9.64
C LEU A 46 11.37 -12.40 -9.35
N ALA A 47 10.47 -12.96 -8.53
CA ALA A 47 10.43 -14.38 -8.27
C ALA A 47 10.27 -15.18 -9.58
N LYS A 48 9.31 -14.82 -10.44
CA LYS A 48 9.13 -15.44 -11.77
C LYS A 48 10.42 -15.39 -12.60
N ALA A 49 11.10 -14.26 -12.66
CA ALA A 49 12.32 -14.10 -13.42
C ALA A 49 13.47 -14.95 -12.88
N LEU A 50 13.60 -15.04 -11.54
CA LEU A 50 14.64 -15.84 -10.88
C LEU A 50 14.43 -17.35 -11.03
N LEU A 51 13.18 -17.80 -11.10
CA LEU A 51 12.82 -19.21 -11.24
C LEU A 51 12.64 -19.64 -12.71
N CYS A 52 12.68 -18.71 -13.66
CA CYS A 52 12.53 -19.03 -15.08
C CYS A 52 13.64 -19.98 -15.58
N GLN A 53 13.25 -21.10 -16.20
CA GLN A 53 14.16 -22.11 -16.72
C GLN A 53 14.95 -21.67 -17.96
N SER A 54 14.42 -20.71 -18.72
CA SER A 54 14.99 -20.20 -19.97
C SER A 54 15.05 -18.67 -19.95
N ARG A 55 15.61 -18.14 -18.85
CA ARG A 55 15.72 -16.70 -18.62
C ARG A 55 16.58 -16.03 -19.71
N ARG A 56 16.08 -14.91 -20.22
CA ARG A 56 16.82 -14.04 -21.15
C ARG A 56 17.69 -13.04 -20.37
N ASP A 57 18.58 -12.37 -21.07
CA ASP A 57 19.42 -11.33 -20.50
C ASP A 57 18.55 -10.25 -19.80
N GLY A 58 19.12 -9.59 -18.81
CA GLY A 58 18.43 -8.51 -18.09
C GLY A 58 17.35 -8.97 -17.11
N LEU A 59 17.41 -10.22 -16.62
CA LEU A 59 16.41 -10.77 -15.70
C LEU A 59 14.99 -10.84 -16.33
N VAL A 60 14.93 -11.10 -17.65
CA VAL A 60 13.67 -11.19 -18.39
C VAL A 60 13.22 -12.65 -18.45
N PRO A 61 12.05 -13.02 -17.90
CA PRO A 61 11.53 -14.38 -18.02
C PRO A 61 11.16 -14.69 -19.47
N CYS A 62 11.14 -15.98 -19.83
CA CYS A 62 10.77 -16.39 -21.18
C CYS A 62 9.25 -16.36 -21.44
N ASP A 63 8.43 -16.30 -20.39
CA ASP A 63 6.97 -16.32 -20.38
C ASP A 63 6.30 -17.56 -21.01
N ALA A 64 7.10 -18.57 -21.37
CA ALA A 64 6.62 -19.77 -22.06
C ALA A 64 6.96 -21.10 -21.35
N CYS A 65 7.97 -21.14 -20.47
CA CYS A 65 8.30 -22.37 -19.74
C CYS A 65 7.27 -22.68 -18.64
N ALA A 66 7.23 -23.93 -18.20
CA ALA A 66 6.31 -24.37 -17.15
C ALA A 66 6.39 -23.53 -15.88
N SER A 67 7.61 -23.14 -15.45
CA SER A 67 7.82 -22.25 -14.32
C SER A 67 7.15 -20.87 -14.52
N CYS A 68 7.30 -20.25 -15.69
CA CYS A 68 6.67 -18.97 -15.97
C CYS A 68 5.15 -19.04 -15.97
N VAL A 69 4.58 -20.06 -16.60
CA VAL A 69 3.12 -20.27 -16.67
C VAL A 69 2.54 -20.48 -15.27
N GLN A 70 3.17 -21.33 -14.45
CA GLN A 70 2.73 -21.58 -13.07
C GLN A 70 2.91 -20.36 -12.18
N ALA A 71 3.97 -19.57 -12.36
CA ALA A 71 4.18 -18.34 -11.61
C ALA A 71 3.09 -17.28 -11.91
N ASP A 72 2.70 -17.14 -13.19
CA ASP A 72 1.60 -16.25 -13.57
C ASP A 72 0.25 -16.74 -13.06
N ALA A 73 0.03 -18.04 -12.99
CA ALA A 73 -1.17 -18.65 -12.42
C ALA A 73 -1.17 -18.64 -10.86
N GLY A 74 -0.08 -18.21 -10.21
CA GLY A 74 0.03 -18.23 -8.75
C GLY A 74 0.13 -19.63 -8.13
N SER A 75 0.44 -20.66 -8.93
CA SER A 75 0.46 -22.08 -8.53
C SER A 75 1.86 -22.71 -8.60
N HIS A 76 2.92 -21.90 -8.67
CA HIS A 76 4.28 -22.42 -8.74
C HIS A 76 4.72 -23.05 -7.41
N PRO A 77 5.16 -24.33 -7.39
CA PRO A 77 5.47 -25.05 -6.15
C PRO A 77 6.67 -24.48 -5.38
N ASP A 78 7.53 -23.72 -6.05
CA ASP A 78 8.72 -23.11 -5.45
C ASP A 78 8.56 -21.58 -5.22
N ILE A 79 7.34 -21.07 -5.29
CA ILE A 79 7.01 -19.70 -4.89
C ILE A 79 6.00 -19.77 -3.75
N ASP A 80 6.47 -19.52 -2.53
CA ASP A 80 5.63 -19.42 -1.35
C ASP A 80 5.23 -17.96 -1.13
N VAL A 81 3.93 -17.70 -0.99
CA VAL A 81 3.42 -16.38 -0.65
C VAL A 81 2.68 -16.46 0.67
N VAL A 82 3.09 -15.65 1.63
CA VAL A 82 2.41 -15.48 2.92
C VAL A 82 1.93 -14.04 3.00
N GLU A 83 0.67 -13.87 3.35
CA GLU A 83 0.04 -12.57 3.55
C GLU A 83 -0.80 -12.57 4.83
N LYS A 84 -1.07 -11.39 5.35
CA LYS A 84 -1.93 -11.22 6.51
C LYS A 84 -3.37 -11.58 6.11
N PRO A 85 -4.04 -12.53 6.80
CA PRO A 85 -5.46 -12.76 6.59
C PRO A 85 -6.28 -11.50 6.85
N GLU A 86 -7.35 -11.31 6.08
CA GLU A 86 -8.18 -10.11 6.14
C GLU A 86 -8.90 -9.93 7.49
N ASP A 87 -9.20 -11.02 8.18
CA ASP A 87 -9.85 -11.06 9.50
C ASP A 87 -8.88 -10.88 10.67
N LYS A 88 -7.55 -10.89 10.42
CA LYS A 88 -6.52 -10.77 11.46
C LYS A 88 -5.76 -9.45 11.38
N SER A 89 -5.29 -8.97 12.52
CA SER A 89 -4.45 -7.76 12.61
C SER A 89 -2.96 -8.05 12.36
N THR A 90 -2.55 -9.31 12.53
CA THR A 90 -1.15 -9.75 12.37
C THR A 90 -1.08 -10.99 11.50
N ILE A 91 0.10 -11.28 10.96
CA ILE A 91 0.38 -12.53 10.26
C ILE A 91 0.44 -13.64 11.31
N PRO A 92 -0.43 -14.68 11.22
CA PRO A 92 -0.41 -15.79 12.16
C PRO A 92 0.90 -16.56 12.13
N LEU A 93 1.37 -16.97 13.31
CA LEU A 93 2.60 -17.73 13.47
C LEU A 93 2.57 -19.06 12.70
N GLU A 94 1.40 -19.68 12.63
CA GLU A 94 1.17 -20.96 11.94
C GLU A 94 1.55 -20.90 10.45
N LEU A 95 1.37 -19.76 9.79
CA LEU A 95 1.76 -19.59 8.38
C LEU A 95 3.28 -19.65 8.18
N LEU A 96 4.03 -19.34 9.23
CA LEU A 96 5.50 -19.32 9.18
C LEU A 96 6.13 -20.63 9.64
N ILE A 97 5.59 -21.26 10.67
CA ILE A 97 6.22 -22.44 11.31
C ILE A 97 5.33 -23.69 11.39
N GLY A 98 4.12 -23.63 10.82
CA GLY A 98 3.12 -24.69 10.93
C GLY A 98 2.27 -24.58 12.19
N ASP A 99 1.17 -25.33 12.21
CA ASP A 99 0.27 -25.43 13.37
C ASP A 99 0.90 -26.19 14.56
N ASP A 100 0.19 -26.31 15.67
CA ASP A 100 0.69 -26.99 16.87
C ASP A 100 1.03 -28.47 16.65
N GLN A 101 0.38 -29.14 15.70
CA GLN A 101 0.61 -30.55 15.38
C GLN A 101 1.80 -30.73 14.41
N HIS A 102 2.07 -29.75 13.58
CA HIS A 102 3.09 -29.76 12.53
C HIS A 102 4.17 -28.70 12.72
N ARG A 103 4.36 -28.21 13.95
CA ARG A 103 5.32 -27.16 14.26
C ARG A 103 6.72 -27.48 13.76
N MET A 104 7.31 -26.57 12.97
CA MET A 104 8.61 -26.75 12.29
C MET A 104 8.67 -27.91 11.29
N ARG A 105 7.54 -28.49 10.91
CA ARG A 105 7.39 -29.49 9.84
C ARG A 105 6.47 -29.04 8.72
N ASP A 106 5.90 -27.85 8.85
CA ASP A 106 5.12 -27.12 7.87
C ASP A 106 5.40 -25.60 8.01
N GLY A 107 4.67 -24.77 7.30
CA GLY A 107 4.87 -23.33 7.26
C GLY A 107 6.02 -22.89 6.35
N LEU A 108 6.12 -21.57 6.14
CA LEU A 108 7.11 -20.99 5.22
C LEU A 108 8.55 -21.36 5.56
N CYS A 109 8.93 -21.31 6.85
CA CYS A 109 10.29 -21.58 7.32
C CYS A 109 10.73 -23.04 7.08
N TRP A 110 9.79 -23.94 6.96
CA TRP A 110 10.05 -25.33 6.58
C TRP A 110 10.11 -25.47 5.06
N ARG A 111 9.07 -25.00 4.34
CA ARG A 111 8.96 -25.15 2.90
C ARG A 111 10.13 -24.53 2.14
N ILE A 112 10.64 -23.39 2.60
CA ILE A 112 11.78 -22.72 1.94
C ILE A 112 13.09 -23.55 2.01
N LYS A 113 13.23 -24.43 3.00
CA LYS A 113 14.41 -25.31 3.18
C LYS A 113 14.36 -26.59 2.34
N LEU A 114 13.19 -26.92 1.82
CA LEU A 114 13.04 -28.10 0.96
C LEU A 114 13.73 -27.83 -0.38
N ARG A 115 14.20 -28.90 -1.02
CA ARG A 115 14.75 -28.80 -2.38
C ARG A 115 13.70 -28.23 -3.34
N PRO A 116 14.11 -27.40 -4.30
CA PRO A 116 13.20 -26.94 -5.35
C PRO A 116 12.56 -28.11 -6.10
N ALA A 117 11.27 -28.01 -6.38
CA ALA A 117 10.55 -28.96 -7.22
C ALA A 117 10.88 -28.75 -8.70
N ILE A 118 11.14 -27.51 -9.10
CA ILE A 118 11.45 -27.11 -10.47
C ILE A 118 12.69 -26.22 -10.47
N GLY A 119 13.73 -26.65 -11.19
CA GLY A 119 14.95 -25.85 -11.31
C GLY A 119 15.85 -25.88 -10.07
N SER A 120 16.49 -24.78 -9.75
CA SER A 120 17.52 -24.67 -8.70
C SER A 120 17.24 -23.60 -7.64
N ARG A 121 16.13 -22.89 -7.73
CA ARG A 121 15.83 -21.75 -6.85
C ARG A 121 14.43 -21.84 -6.25
N LYS A 122 14.26 -21.23 -5.09
CA LYS A 122 12.97 -21.03 -4.42
C LYS A 122 12.80 -19.55 -4.08
N ALA A 123 11.55 -19.09 -4.01
CA ALA A 123 11.22 -17.75 -3.58
C ALA A 123 10.16 -17.79 -2.48
N ALA A 124 10.36 -17.03 -1.43
CA ALA A 124 9.36 -16.76 -0.39
C ALA A 124 9.01 -15.27 -0.42
N ILE A 125 7.74 -14.94 -0.50
CA ILE A 125 7.25 -13.56 -0.48
C ILE A 125 6.35 -13.41 0.73
N ILE A 126 6.73 -12.53 1.65
CA ILE A 126 5.94 -12.18 2.84
C ILE A 126 5.37 -10.80 2.60
N LEU A 127 4.08 -10.74 2.33
CA LEU A 127 3.34 -9.49 2.18
C LEU A 127 2.97 -8.94 3.56
N ASP A 128 2.67 -7.66 3.64
CA ASP A 128 2.28 -6.99 4.89
C ASP A 128 3.29 -7.21 6.04
N ALA A 129 4.59 -7.13 5.75
CA ALA A 129 5.64 -7.34 6.74
C ALA A 129 5.52 -6.40 7.96
N ASP A 130 4.81 -5.27 7.83
CA ASP A 130 4.46 -4.37 8.93
C ASP A 130 3.52 -5.03 9.95
N ALA A 131 2.84 -6.10 9.58
CA ALA A 131 1.92 -6.88 10.43
C ALA A 131 2.58 -8.14 11.04
N LEU A 132 3.90 -8.29 10.93
CA LEU A 132 4.63 -9.34 11.62
C LEU A 132 4.67 -9.04 13.13
N ALA A 133 4.02 -9.91 13.92
CA ALA A 133 4.19 -9.89 15.37
C ALA A 133 5.63 -10.27 15.74
N GLU A 134 6.11 -9.85 16.91
CA GLU A 134 7.47 -10.07 17.35
C GLU A 134 7.86 -11.57 17.37
N GLU A 135 6.95 -12.43 17.82
CA GLU A 135 7.16 -13.88 17.82
C GLU A 135 7.32 -14.45 16.40
N ALA A 136 6.47 -14.02 15.49
CA ALA A 136 6.50 -14.40 14.07
C ALA A 136 7.80 -13.95 13.40
N ALA A 137 8.21 -12.71 13.67
CA ALA A 137 9.48 -12.17 13.19
C ALA A 137 10.68 -12.95 13.73
N ASN A 138 10.69 -13.27 15.03
CA ASN A 138 11.78 -14.02 15.66
C ASN A 138 11.96 -15.42 15.03
N CYS A 139 10.88 -16.08 14.62
CA CYS A 139 10.95 -17.38 13.91
C CYS A 139 11.61 -17.25 12.53
N LEU A 140 11.49 -16.09 11.87
CA LEU A 140 12.12 -15.84 10.58
C LEU A 140 13.61 -15.51 10.68
N LEU A 141 14.10 -15.00 11.80
CA LEU A 141 15.46 -14.43 11.91
C LEU A 141 16.53 -15.38 11.44
N LYS A 142 16.49 -16.66 11.86
CA LYS A 142 17.49 -17.64 11.44
C LYS A 142 17.45 -17.90 9.92
N THR A 143 16.26 -17.90 9.33
CA THR A 143 16.09 -18.12 7.89
C THR A 143 16.49 -16.90 7.06
N LEU A 144 16.35 -15.69 7.62
CA LEU A 144 16.80 -14.45 7.00
C LEU A 144 18.31 -14.25 7.08
N GLU A 145 18.94 -14.72 8.17
CA GLU A 145 20.38 -14.64 8.41
C GLU A 145 21.15 -15.65 7.55
N GLU A 146 20.66 -16.89 7.49
CA GLU A 146 21.23 -17.98 6.73
C GLU A 146 20.17 -18.59 5.78
N PRO A 147 19.80 -17.86 4.71
CA PRO A 147 18.83 -18.38 3.76
C PRO A 147 19.39 -19.62 3.06
N PRO A 148 18.57 -20.65 2.80
CA PRO A 148 19.02 -21.85 2.09
C PRO A 148 19.60 -21.50 0.71
N ASP A 149 20.54 -22.32 0.25
CA ASP A 149 21.14 -22.14 -1.06
C ASP A 149 20.11 -22.05 -2.18
N GLY A 150 20.21 -21.03 -3.01
CA GLY A 150 19.27 -20.76 -4.07
C GLY A 150 17.91 -20.18 -3.62
N ALA A 151 17.68 -20.00 -2.32
CA ALA A 151 16.47 -19.35 -1.83
C ALA A 151 16.58 -17.82 -1.86
N VAL A 152 15.45 -17.15 -2.17
CA VAL A 152 15.31 -15.70 -2.08
C VAL A 152 14.06 -15.39 -1.26
N ILE A 153 14.22 -14.64 -0.19
CA ILE A 153 13.14 -14.23 0.71
C ILE A 153 12.89 -12.73 0.53
N ILE A 154 11.66 -12.36 0.25
CA ILE A 154 11.25 -10.97 -0.01
C ILE A 154 10.16 -10.58 0.98
N LEU A 155 10.47 -9.68 1.89
CA LEU A 155 9.49 -9.05 2.77
C LEU A 155 9.02 -7.75 2.12
N VAL A 156 7.71 -7.51 2.15
CA VAL A 156 7.09 -6.30 1.58
C VAL A 156 6.41 -5.52 2.69
N GLY A 157 6.91 -4.34 2.97
CA GLY A 157 6.39 -3.42 3.99
C GLY A 157 6.14 -2.02 3.45
N THR A 158 5.60 -1.13 4.28
CA THR A 158 5.27 0.24 3.90
C THR A 158 6.34 1.24 4.34
N ALA A 159 6.84 1.14 5.56
CA ALA A 159 7.80 2.06 6.13
C ALA A 159 8.90 1.32 6.90
N LEU A 160 10.10 1.87 6.89
CA LEU A 160 11.24 1.25 7.57
C LEU A 160 11.06 1.28 9.10
N GLU A 161 10.41 2.31 9.60
CA GLU A 161 10.12 2.55 11.01
C GLU A 161 9.12 1.53 11.58
N ARG A 162 8.27 0.97 10.73
CA ARG A 162 7.32 -0.10 11.07
C ARG A 162 7.96 -1.48 11.12
N GLN A 163 9.21 -1.60 10.67
CA GLN A 163 9.91 -2.88 10.65
C GLN A 163 10.77 -3.07 11.90
N LEU A 164 10.74 -4.28 12.45
CA LEU A 164 11.57 -4.62 13.59
C LEU A 164 13.07 -4.45 13.27
N PRO A 165 13.87 -3.87 14.16
CA PRO A 165 15.32 -3.68 13.96
C PRO A 165 16.04 -4.99 13.59
N THR A 166 15.59 -6.11 14.17
CA THR A 166 16.12 -7.45 13.91
C THR A 166 15.92 -7.94 12.49
N ILE A 167 14.79 -7.60 11.85
CA ILE A 167 14.51 -7.86 10.42
C ILE A 167 15.37 -6.94 9.55
N ARG A 168 15.39 -5.63 9.88
CA ARG A 168 16.12 -4.62 9.11
C ARG A 168 17.61 -4.91 8.99
N SER A 169 18.22 -5.44 10.05
CA SER A 169 19.67 -5.75 10.08
C SER A 169 20.05 -6.96 9.21
N ARG A 170 19.08 -7.81 8.84
CA ARG A 170 19.31 -9.07 8.10
C ARG A 170 18.85 -9.04 6.65
N CYS A 171 18.16 -7.99 6.24
CA CYS A 171 17.63 -7.87 4.88
C CYS A 171 18.33 -6.75 4.11
N GLN A 172 18.55 -6.99 2.81
CA GLN A 172 18.92 -5.91 1.91
C GLN A 172 17.71 -5.01 1.64
N ILE A 173 17.78 -3.76 2.08
CA ILE A 173 16.67 -2.81 1.96
C ILE A 173 16.60 -2.29 0.52
N VAL A 174 15.41 -2.38 -0.07
CA VAL A 174 15.07 -1.84 -1.38
C VAL A 174 13.92 -0.84 -1.21
N ARG A 175 14.19 0.42 -1.56
CA ARG A 175 13.19 1.49 -1.43
C ARG A 175 12.49 1.71 -2.75
N PHE A 176 11.17 1.64 -2.70
CA PHE A 176 10.26 1.98 -3.80
C PHE A 176 9.73 3.39 -3.58
N LYS A 177 9.90 4.23 -4.57
CA LYS A 177 9.36 5.60 -4.56
C LYS A 177 7.91 5.60 -5.05
N PRO A 178 7.14 6.66 -4.74
CA PRO A 178 5.89 6.91 -5.47
C PRO A 178 6.15 6.89 -6.99
N LEU A 179 5.19 6.38 -7.73
CA LEU A 179 5.24 6.38 -9.19
C LEU A 179 5.13 7.82 -9.71
N ASP A 180 5.80 8.09 -10.81
CA ASP A 180 5.59 9.34 -11.55
C ASP A 180 4.15 9.39 -12.07
N PRO A 181 3.45 10.55 -12.03
CA PRO A 181 2.09 10.68 -12.55
C PRO A 181 1.93 10.19 -13.99
N ASP A 182 2.92 10.43 -14.86
CA ASP A 182 2.87 9.94 -16.23
C ASP A 182 2.94 8.41 -16.30
N ALA A 183 3.68 7.76 -15.40
CA ALA A 183 3.72 6.30 -15.30
C ALA A 183 2.37 5.74 -14.84
N VAL A 184 1.76 6.36 -13.83
CA VAL A 184 0.40 6.00 -13.37
C VAL A 184 -0.60 6.16 -14.51
N ALA A 185 -0.56 7.28 -15.23
CA ALA A 185 -1.48 7.54 -16.35
C ALA A 185 -1.34 6.48 -17.46
N ARG A 186 -0.10 6.11 -17.84
CA ARG A 186 0.13 5.04 -18.83
C ARG A 186 -0.45 3.70 -18.39
N ILE A 187 -0.26 3.31 -17.12
CA ILE A 187 -0.78 2.04 -16.58
C ILE A 187 -2.30 2.07 -16.61
N LEU A 188 -2.94 3.15 -16.14
CA LEU A 188 -4.40 3.28 -16.15
C LEU A 188 -5.00 3.26 -17.57
N ASP A 189 -4.34 3.90 -18.53
CA ASP A 189 -4.77 3.89 -19.93
C ASP A 189 -4.72 2.48 -20.54
N LEU A 190 -3.65 1.72 -20.25
CA LEU A 190 -3.53 0.32 -20.66
C LEU A 190 -4.61 -0.56 -20.01
N GLU A 191 -4.87 -0.38 -18.72
CA GLU A 191 -5.92 -1.12 -18.00
C GLU A 191 -7.31 -0.77 -18.53
N SER A 192 -7.60 0.51 -18.76
CA SER A 192 -8.88 0.98 -19.32
C SER A 192 -9.13 0.38 -20.72
N LYS A 193 -8.12 0.37 -21.59
CA LYS A 193 -8.20 -0.24 -22.92
C LYS A 193 -8.40 -1.75 -22.83
N ALA A 194 -7.69 -2.43 -21.94
CA ALA A 194 -7.83 -3.87 -21.75
C ALA A 194 -9.22 -4.25 -21.20
N ALA A 195 -9.80 -3.41 -20.34
CA ALA A 195 -11.16 -3.58 -19.80
C ALA A 195 -12.27 -3.11 -20.76
N GLY A 196 -11.92 -2.44 -21.88
CA GLY A 196 -12.89 -1.89 -22.84
C GLY A 196 -13.68 -0.69 -22.30
N THR A 197 -13.24 -0.04 -21.21
CA THR A 197 -13.95 1.08 -20.58
C THR A 197 -13.69 2.42 -21.24
N ASN A 198 -12.62 2.56 -22.04
CA ASN A 198 -12.23 3.77 -22.76
C ASN A 198 -12.38 5.06 -21.94
N THR A 199 -11.81 5.05 -20.73
CA THR A 199 -11.82 6.22 -19.84
C THR A 199 -11.16 7.42 -20.51
N ASP A 200 -11.74 8.61 -20.35
CA ASP A 200 -11.20 9.85 -20.90
C ASP A 200 -9.76 10.10 -20.43
N GLY A 201 -8.88 10.45 -21.37
CA GLY A 201 -7.47 10.71 -21.08
C GLY A 201 -7.24 11.90 -20.12
N ASP A 202 -8.14 12.89 -20.11
CA ASP A 202 -8.05 14.01 -19.15
C ASP A 202 -8.39 13.56 -17.74
N VAL A 203 -9.39 12.69 -17.60
CA VAL A 203 -9.73 12.06 -16.31
C VAL A 203 -8.58 11.20 -15.81
N ILE A 204 -7.97 10.38 -16.67
CA ILE A 204 -6.81 9.54 -16.33
C ILE A 204 -5.65 10.41 -15.82
N ARG A 205 -5.32 11.52 -16.51
CA ARG A 205 -4.25 12.42 -16.09
C ARG A 205 -4.56 13.09 -14.73
N SER A 206 -5.77 13.59 -14.56
CA SER A 206 -6.21 14.20 -13.31
C SER A 206 -6.10 13.22 -12.13
N VAL A 207 -6.60 12.00 -12.32
CA VAL A 207 -6.51 10.93 -11.32
C VAL A 207 -5.08 10.52 -11.03
N ALA A 208 -4.22 10.43 -12.06
CA ALA A 208 -2.81 10.09 -11.89
C ALA A 208 -2.09 11.12 -10.98
N HIS A 209 -2.33 12.41 -11.20
CA HIS A 209 -1.80 13.47 -10.34
C HIS A 209 -2.37 13.38 -8.91
N ALA A 210 -3.68 13.19 -8.77
CA ALA A 210 -4.34 13.10 -7.46
C ALA A 210 -3.96 11.84 -6.65
N SER A 211 -3.45 10.80 -7.33
CA SER A 211 -3.08 9.53 -6.69
C SER A 211 -1.83 9.61 -5.80
N GLY A 212 -1.02 10.66 -5.95
CA GLY A 212 0.26 10.77 -5.25
C GLY A 212 1.25 9.65 -5.59
N GLY A 213 1.13 9.06 -6.79
CA GLY A 213 1.99 7.97 -7.28
C GLY A 213 1.59 6.58 -6.77
N SER A 214 0.40 6.43 -6.17
CA SER A 214 -0.18 5.15 -5.78
C SER A 214 -1.18 4.65 -6.83
N LEU A 215 -0.85 3.57 -7.53
CA LEU A 215 -1.75 2.95 -8.51
C LEU A 215 -3.02 2.39 -7.87
N ALA A 216 -2.93 1.85 -6.65
CA ALA A 216 -4.10 1.38 -5.91
C ALA A 216 -5.07 2.53 -5.65
N ARG A 217 -4.55 3.68 -5.20
CA ARG A 217 -5.34 4.89 -4.98
C ARG A 217 -5.90 5.44 -6.29
N ALA A 218 -5.10 5.43 -7.37
CA ALA A 218 -5.55 5.89 -8.68
C ALA A 218 -6.75 5.09 -9.20
N ARG A 219 -6.73 3.76 -9.05
CA ARG A 219 -7.87 2.89 -9.40
C ARG A 219 -9.14 3.22 -8.60
N LEU A 220 -8.98 3.52 -7.31
CA LEU A 220 -10.10 3.94 -6.47
C LEU A 220 -10.67 5.30 -6.88
N LEU A 221 -9.80 6.23 -7.27
CA LEU A 221 -10.21 7.55 -7.77
C LEU A 221 -10.86 7.50 -9.16
N LEU A 222 -10.76 6.39 -9.90
CA LEU A 222 -11.52 6.16 -11.13
C LEU A 222 -12.95 5.67 -10.88
N ASP A 223 -13.29 5.23 -9.65
CA ASP A 223 -14.67 4.89 -9.29
C ASP A 223 -15.53 6.18 -9.28
N PRO A 224 -16.54 6.31 -10.16
CA PRO A 224 -17.40 7.51 -10.21
C PRO A 224 -18.05 7.84 -8.86
N ALA A 225 -18.36 6.82 -8.06
CA ALA A 225 -18.90 6.98 -6.72
C ALA A 225 -17.88 7.64 -5.77
N ALA A 226 -16.58 7.25 -5.88
CA ALA A 226 -15.51 7.85 -5.09
C ALA A 226 -15.25 9.31 -5.48
N VAL A 227 -15.30 9.63 -6.78
CA VAL A 227 -15.16 11.01 -7.28
C VAL A 227 -16.28 11.89 -6.72
N THR A 228 -17.54 11.48 -6.90
CA THR A 228 -18.70 12.24 -6.40
C THR A 228 -18.66 12.39 -4.88
N PHE A 229 -18.26 11.34 -4.17
CA PHE A 229 -18.15 11.40 -2.72
C PHE A 229 -17.04 12.32 -2.24
N ARG A 230 -15.90 12.39 -2.96
CA ARG A 230 -14.79 13.29 -2.65
C ARG A 230 -15.23 14.76 -2.65
N ASP A 231 -16.02 15.17 -3.63
CA ASP A 231 -16.58 16.54 -3.70
C ASP A 231 -17.51 16.79 -2.50
N THR A 232 -18.37 15.84 -2.17
CA THR A 232 -19.25 15.91 -1.00
C THR A 232 -18.45 15.98 0.29
N LEU A 233 -17.43 15.16 0.46
CA LEU A 233 -16.54 15.13 1.63
C LEU A 233 -15.86 16.48 1.83
N VAL A 234 -15.20 17.02 0.78
CA VAL A 234 -14.50 18.30 0.89
C VAL A 234 -15.46 19.44 1.22
N ARG A 235 -16.66 19.44 0.64
CA ARG A 235 -17.72 20.42 0.96
C ARG A 235 -18.14 20.31 2.43
N LEU A 236 -18.34 19.12 2.97
CA LEU A 236 -18.70 18.90 4.37
C LEU A 236 -17.56 19.31 5.31
N LEU A 237 -16.31 18.94 5.01
CA LEU A 237 -15.16 19.33 5.81
C LEU A 237 -14.90 20.82 5.85
N THR A 238 -15.29 21.56 4.80
CA THR A 238 -15.15 23.03 4.72
C THR A 238 -16.34 23.78 5.29
N SER A 239 -17.44 23.11 5.66
CA SER A 239 -18.60 23.76 6.28
C SER A 239 -18.25 24.32 7.66
N ARG A 240 -18.80 25.50 7.97
CA ARG A 240 -18.65 26.13 9.29
C ARG A 240 -20.03 26.62 9.78
N PRO A 241 -20.55 26.04 10.87
CA PRO A 241 -19.97 24.96 11.68
C PRO A 241 -19.89 23.63 10.90
N LEU A 242 -18.94 22.77 11.26
CA LEU A 242 -18.90 21.41 10.76
C LEU A 242 -19.99 20.59 11.46
N HIS A 243 -20.78 19.87 10.69
CA HIS A 243 -21.83 18.98 11.20
C HIS A 243 -21.35 17.52 11.14
N GLY A 244 -20.81 17.04 12.27
CA GLY A 244 -20.21 15.69 12.35
C GLY A 244 -21.21 14.58 12.09
N VAL A 245 -22.49 14.75 12.51
CA VAL A 245 -23.55 13.78 12.25
C VAL A 245 -23.83 13.63 10.76
N ASP A 246 -23.88 14.71 9.99
CA ASP A 246 -24.09 14.66 8.55
C ASP A 246 -22.88 14.02 7.85
N LEU A 247 -21.68 14.37 8.28
CA LEU A 247 -20.45 13.77 7.76
C LEU A 247 -20.40 12.28 8.05
N ALA A 248 -20.77 11.84 9.26
CA ALA A 248 -20.84 10.43 9.62
C ALA A 248 -21.85 9.67 8.74
N LYS A 249 -23.06 10.23 8.59
CA LYS A 249 -24.15 9.62 7.80
C LYS A 249 -23.72 9.42 6.33
N GLU A 250 -23.18 10.45 5.68
CA GLU A 250 -22.73 10.37 4.30
C GLU A 250 -21.55 9.38 4.15
N THR A 251 -20.61 9.38 5.11
CA THR A 251 -19.46 8.46 5.11
C THR A 251 -19.92 7.02 5.29
N ILE A 252 -20.83 6.73 6.24
CA ILE A 252 -21.38 5.39 6.45
C ILE A 252 -22.11 4.92 5.19
N ALA A 253 -22.97 5.74 4.60
CA ALA A 253 -23.69 5.39 3.38
C ALA A 253 -22.73 5.03 2.22
N PHE A 254 -21.69 5.82 2.03
CA PHE A 254 -20.66 5.55 1.01
C PHE A 254 -19.90 4.25 1.28
N VAL A 255 -19.52 3.98 2.54
CA VAL A 255 -18.80 2.77 2.95
C VAL A 255 -19.69 1.52 2.80
N GLU A 256 -20.95 1.60 3.20
CA GLU A 256 -21.90 0.47 3.13
C GLU A 256 -22.30 0.11 1.69
N ALA A 257 -22.28 1.07 0.78
CA ALA A 257 -22.50 0.83 -0.65
C ALA A 257 -21.44 -0.09 -1.29
N ALA A 258 -20.31 -0.37 -0.60
CA ALA A 258 -19.32 -1.38 -1.03
C ALA A 258 -19.79 -2.84 -0.87
N GLY A 259 -20.94 -3.07 -0.25
CA GLY A 259 -21.48 -4.41 0.02
C GLY A 259 -21.43 -4.80 1.50
N LYS A 260 -21.58 -6.09 1.78
CA LYS A 260 -21.63 -6.59 3.18
C LYS A 260 -20.28 -6.96 3.75
N ASP A 261 -19.30 -7.24 2.89
CA ASP A 261 -17.99 -7.74 3.29
C ASP A 261 -17.10 -6.64 3.86
N ALA A 262 -16.34 -6.96 4.89
CA ALA A 262 -15.48 -6.01 5.58
C ALA A 262 -14.34 -5.44 4.72
N PRO A 263 -13.62 -6.23 3.87
CA PRO A 263 -12.50 -5.72 3.09
C PRO A 263 -12.86 -4.59 2.13
N PRO A 264 -13.90 -4.68 1.28
CA PRO A 264 -14.28 -3.58 0.40
C PRO A 264 -14.79 -2.35 1.19
N ARG A 265 -15.46 -2.55 2.32
CA ARG A 265 -15.85 -1.45 3.21
C ARG A 265 -14.64 -0.73 3.80
N ARG A 266 -13.64 -1.47 4.28
CA ARG A 266 -12.36 -0.90 4.76
C ARG A 266 -11.63 -0.14 3.67
N ALA A 267 -11.58 -0.68 2.47
CA ALA A 267 -10.98 -0.01 1.32
C ALA A 267 -11.66 1.34 1.03
N ARG A 268 -12.99 1.40 1.03
CA ARG A 268 -13.73 2.65 0.85
C ARG A 268 -13.51 3.66 1.99
N LEU A 269 -13.53 3.22 3.24
CA LEU A 269 -13.24 4.12 4.36
C LEU A 269 -11.82 4.67 4.28
N ARG A 270 -10.86 3.84 3.86
CA ARG A 270 -9.48 4.31 3.61
C ARG A 270 -9.45 5.45 2.59
N VAL A 271 -10.19 5.33 1.48
CA VAL A 271 -10.31 6.41 0.46
C VAL A 271 -10.84 7.70 1.07
N VAL A 272 -11.87 7.61 1.91
CA VAL A 272 -12.46 8.77 2.60
C VAL A 272 -11.41 9.46 3.48
N LEU A 273 -10.73 8.69 4.33
CA LEU A 273 -9.73 9.24 5.25
C LEU A 273 -8.51 9.80 4.49
N GLU A 274 -8.05 9.12 3.44
CA GLU A 274 -6.97 9.64 2.58
C GLU A 274 -7.36 10.94 1.88
N ALA A 275 -8.60 11.06 1.39
CA ALA A 275 -9.09 12.30 0.80
C ALA A 275 -9.19 13.44 1.82
N ALA A 276 -9.60 13.14 3.06
CA ALA A 276 -9.60 14.11 4.16
C ALA A 276 -8.17 14.54 4.55
N ILE A 277 -7.22 13.59 4.60
CA ILE A 277 -5.79 13.87 4.83
C ILE A 277 -5.23 14.80 3.75
N ASP A 278 -5.56 14.57 2.48
CA ASP A 278 -5.11 15.44 1.38
C ASP A 278 -5.65 16.86 1.51
N PHE A 279 -6.94 16.98 1.86
CA PHE A 279 -7.54 18.27 2.13
C PHE A 279 -6.82 18.99 3.28
N TYR A 280 -6.63 18.33 4.42
CA TYR A 280 -5.95 18.95 5.57
C TYR A 280 -4.47 19.25 5.28
N ARG A 281 -3.77 18.43 4.51
CA ARG A 281 -2.40 18.75 4.05
C ARG A 281 -2.36 19.98 3.15
N ALA A 282 -3.31 20.10 2.22
CA ALA A 282 -3.42 21.28 1.35
C ALA A 282 -3.75 22.52 2.17
N ALA A 283 -4.67 22.43 3.12
CA ALA A 283 -5.05 23.52 4.02
C ALA A 283 -3.88 23.95 4.93
N LEU A 284 -3.16 22.99 5.52
CA LEU A 284 -1.99 23.26 6.36
C LEU A 284 -0.87 23.95 5.57
N ARG A 285 -0.56 23.45 4.36
CA ARG A 285 0.43 24.07 3.48
C ARG A 285 0.02 25.50 3.11
N ARG A 286 -1.25 25.69 2.76
CA ARG A 286 -1.78 27.01 2.45
C ARG A 286 -1.65 27.98 3.63
N ALA A 287 -1.97 27.51 4.85
CA ALA A 287 -1.89 28.32 6.07
C ALA A 287 -0.44 28.65 6.48
N THR A 288 0.52 27.73 6.28
CA THR A 288 1.90 27.88 6.76
C THR A 288 2.87 28.48 5.74
N THR A 289 2.74 28.11 4.46
CA THR A 289 3.67 28.55 3.39
C THR A 289 3.03 29.46 2.36
N GLY A 290 1.70 29.58 2.34
CA GLY A 290 0.96 30.29 1.30
C GLY A 290 0.85 29.55 -0.04
N GLU A 291 1.44 28.37 -0.18
CA GLU A 291 1.43 27.59 -1.41
C GLU A 291 0.05 26.97 -1.67
N ALA A 292 -0.39 27.00 -2.93
CA ALA A 292 -1.63 26.34 -3.35
C ALA A 292 -1.38 24.87 -3.72
N SER A 293 -2.40 24.04 -3.52
CA SER A 293 -2.38 22.66 -4.02
C SER A 293 -2.37 22.64 -5.55
N ALA A 294 -1.73 21.63 -6.14
CA ALA A 294 -1.80 21.36 -7.58
C ALA A 294 -3.20 20.91 -8.03
N ASP A 295 -4.00 20.36 -7.12
CA ASP A 295 -5.39 20.00 -7.34
C ASP A 295 -6.27 21.25 -7.18
N PRO A 296 -6.99 21.71 -8.24
CA PRO A 296 -7.78 22.93 -8.21
C PRO A 296 -8.88 22.93 -7.13
N MET A 297 -9.57 21.79 -6.94
CA MET A 297 -10.61 21.64 -5.93
C MET A 297 -10.05 21.80 -4.52
N LEU A 298 -8.93 21.14 -4.23
CA LEU A 298 -8.27 21.27 -2.93
C LEU A 298 -7.67 22.64 -2.72
N ALA A 299 -7.17 23.31 -3.78
CA ALA A 299 -6.64 24.68 -3.71
C ALA A 299 -7.74 25.66 -3.30
N GLU A 300 -8.91 25.58 -3.91
CA GLU A 300 -10.07 26.43 -3.59
C GLU A 300 -10.59 26.14 -2.17
N ALA A 301 -10.74 24.87 -1.81
CA ALA A 301 -11.19 24.46 -0.49
C ALA A 301 -10.22 24.90 0.62
N ALA A 302 -8.90 24.73 0.40
CA ALA A 302 -7.86 25.14 1.33
C ALA A 302 -7.80 26.69 1.51
N ALA A 303 -8.02 27.44 0.43
CA ALA A 303 -8.09 28.89 0.50
C ALA A 303 -9.28 29.36 1.36
N ARG A 304 -10.46 28.77 1.15
CA ARG A 304 -11.65 29.05 2.00
C ARG A 304 -11.43 28.70 3.47
N TRP A 305 -10.77 27.56 3.70
CA TRP A 305 -10.45 27.10 5.06
C TRP A 305 -9.51 28.08 5.78
N ALA A 306 -8.42 28.52 5.12
CA ALA A 306 -7.41 29.41 5.69
C ALA A 306 -7.95 30.81 6.05
N THR A 307 -8.99 31.32 5.35
CA THR A 307 -9.58 32.64 5.63
C THR A 307 -10.53 32.62 6.82
N GLY A 308 -10.87 31.49 7.39
CA GLY A 308 -11.93 31.35 8.39
C GLY A 308 -11.49 31.25 9.84
N ALA A 309 -10.18 31.26 10.16
CA ALA A 309 -9.69 31.16 11.55
C ALA A 309 -8.33 31.83 11.74
N GLU A 310 -8.15 32.50 12.90
CA GLU A 310 -6.88 33.15 13.29
C GLU A 310 -5.74 32.14 13.46
N ASP A 311 -6.05 30.91 13.91
CA ASP A 311 -5.09 29.80 14.14
C ASP A 311 -5.31 28.63 13.19
N ALA A 312 -5.65 28.89 11.92
CA ALA A 312 -5.98 27.85 10.93
C ALA A 312 -4.88 26.77 10.78
N GLY A 313 -3.63 27.11 10.99
CA GLY A 313 -2.49 26.17 10.88
C GLY A 313 -2.48 25.13 11.99
N GLU A 314 -2.58 25.56 13.25
CA GLU A 314 -2.59 24.66 14.41
C GLU A 314 -3.83 23.79 14.41
N GLU A 315 -4.98 24.39 14.18
CA GLU A 315 -6.25 23.71 14.02
C GLU A 315 -6.17 22.60 12.97
N THR A 316 -5.64 22.91 11.79
CA THR A 316 -5.51 21.93 10.69
C THR A 316 -4.56 20.82 11.06
N ALA A 317 -3.46 21.10 11.76
CA ALA A 317 -2.50 20.09 12.19
C ALA A 317 -3.13 19.07 13.15
N ILE A 318 -3.95 19.52 14.09
CA ILE A 318 -4.69 18.66 15.03
C ILE A 318 -5.67 17.75 14.27
N LEU A 319 -6.46 18.29 13.35
CA LEU A 319 -7.41 17.50 12.57
C LEU A 319 -6.73 16.49 11.64
N LEU A 320 -5.60 16.89 11.05
CA LEU A 320 -4.77 15.99 10.26
C LEU A 320 -4.27 14.82 11.12
N HIS A 321 -3.81 15.12 12.34
CA HIS A 321 -3.35 14.07 13.26
C HIS A 321 -4.46 13.07 13.60
N HIS A 322 -5.63 13.55 14.02
CA HIS A 322 -6.77 12.66 14.31
C HIS A 322 -7.24 11.86 13.10
N THR A 323 -7.13 12.42 11.90
CA THR A 323 -7.49 11.69 10.67
C THR A 323 -6.44 10.62 10.34
N LEU A 324 -5.16 10.86 10.62
CA LEU A 324 -4.11 9.86 10.51
C LEU A 324 -4.29 8.72 11.52
N ASP A 325 -4.66 9.03 12.78
CA ASP A 325 -4.98 8.02 13.80
C ASP A 325 -6.16 7.14 13.37
N ALA A 326 -7.20 7.74 12.78
CA ALA A 326 -8.33 7.00 12.24
C ALA A 326 -7.92 6.07 11.08
N LEU A 327 -6.99 6.52 10.22
CA LEU A 327 -6.44 5.67 9.14
C LEU A 327 -5.66 4.48 9.70
N ASP A 328 -4.82 4.68 10.71
CA ASP A 328 -4.09 3.61 11.40
C ASP A 328 -5.03 2.62 12.13
N ALA A 329 -6.19 3.09 12.63
CA ALA A 329 -7.18 2.23 13.28
C ALA A 329 -7.82 1.22 12.29
N ILE A 330 -7.94 1.56 10.99
CA ILE A 330 -8.38 0.60 9.96
C ILE A 330 -7.43 -0.59 9.90
N ASP A 331 -6.12 -0.34 9.94
CA ASP A 331 -5.08 -1.38 9.87
C ASP A 331 -5.10 -2.29 11.10
N ARG A 332 -5.61 -1.77 12.24
CA ARG A 332 -5.82 -2.52 13.49
C ARG A 332 -7.17 -3.22 13.57
N ASN A 333 -7.91 -3.33 12.45
CA ASN A 333 -9.23 -3.96 12.37
C ASN A 333 -10.30 -3.35 13.27
N ALA A 334 -10.30 -2.02 13.49
CA ALA A 334 -11.34 -1.33 14.23
C ALA A 334 -12.73 -1.55 13.62
N ASN A 335 -13.78 -1.48 14.44
CA ASN A 335 -15.15 -1.46 13.95
C ASN A 335 -15.39 -0.17 13.16
N LEU A 336 -15.79 -0.29 11.90
CA LEU A 336 -15.85 0.81 10.96
C LEU A 336 -16.88 1.88 11.36
N THR A 337 -18.05 1.49 11.82
CA THR A 337 -19.10 2.43 12.22
C THR A 337 -18.65 3.25 13.43
N ILE A 338 -18.13 2.58 14.47
CA ILE A 338 -17.62 3.25 15.67
C ILE A 338 -16.45 4.19 15.31
N LEU A 339 -15.58 3.75 14.41
CA LEU A 339 -14.45 4.56 13.94
C LEU A 339 -14.91 5.83 13.21
N ILE A 340 -15.92 5.72 12.33
CA ILE A 340 -16.50 6.86 11.62
C ILE A 340 -17.13 7.84 12.60
N ASP A 341 -17.96 7.33 13.52
CA ASP A 341 -18.65 8.16 14.53
C ASP A 341 -17.63 8.88 15.43
N ALA A 342 -16.59 8.19 15.91
CA ALA A 342 -15.55 8.77 16.74
C ALA A 342 -14.74 9.84 15.97
N TRP A 343 -14.33 9.53 14.73
CA TRP A 343 -13.58 10.47 13.90
C TRP A 343 -14.37 11.73 13.60
N THR A 344 -15.62 11.63 13.17
CA THR A 344 -16.46 12.78 12.84
C THR A 344 -16.84 13.62 14.06
N ALA A 345 -17.05 12.98 15.23
CA ALA A 345 -17.29 13.67 16.49
C ALA A 345 -16.08 14.50 16.94
N ILE A 346 -14.85 13.98 16.75
CA ILE A 346 -13.61 14.71 17.03
C ILE A 346 -13.48 15.94 16.09
N LEU A 347 -13.85 15.78 14.82
CA LEU A 347 -13.80 16.88 13.85
C LEU A 347 -14.81 18.00 14.18
N GLU A 348 -15.97 17.64 14.74
CA GLU A 348 -17.03 18.59 15.15
C GLU A 348 -16.76 19.27 16.49
N ALA A 349 -16.03 18.59 17.40
CA ALA A 349 -15.84 19.07 18.77
C ALA A 349 -15.43 20.54 18.79
N PRO A 350 -16.13 21.41 19.57
CA PRO A 350 -15.73 22.81 19.71
C PRO A 350 -14.30 22.79 20.25
N ARG A 351 -13.41 23.41 19.52
CA ARG A 351 -12.03 23.49 19.92
C ARG A 351 -11.97 24.39 21.13
N LEU A 352 -11.80 23.74 22.27
CA LEU A 352 -11.49 24.44 23.49
C LEU A 352 -10.34 25.36 23.16
N ALA A 353 -10.59 26.66 23.30
CA ALA A 353 -9.52 27.64 23.31
C ALA A 353 -8.47 27.04 24.25
N ALA A 354 -7.29 26.74 23.71
CA ALA A 354 -6.20 26.26 24.54
C ALA A 354 -6.11 27.19 25.71
N ASP A 355 -6.26 26.65 26.92
CA ASP A 355 -6.00 27.41 28.13
C ASP A 355 -4.66 28.09 27.96
N LYS A 356 -4.68 29.39 27.70
CA LYS A 356 -3.47 30.20 27.80
C LYS A 356 -3.08 30.19 29.26
N PRO A 357 -1.84 29.75 29.58
CA PRO A 357 -1.34 29.84 30.94
C PRO A 357 -1.29 31.26 31.45
#